data_0cd8f9b15e4c7446dd817adbf32bf140
#
_entry.id   0cd8f9b15e4c7446dd817adbf32bf140
#
_cell.length_a   1.000
_cell.length_b   1.000
_cell.length_c   1.000
_cell.angle_alpha   90.00
_cell.angle_beta   90.00
_cell.angle_gamma   90.00
#
_symmetry.space_group_name_H-M   'P 1'
#
loop_
_entity.id
_entity.type
_entity.pdbx_description
1 polymer ?
#
loop_
_entity_poly.entity_id
_entity_poly.type
_entity_poly.pdbx_seq_one_letter_code
_entity_poly.pdbx_strand_id
1 'polypeptide(L)'
;LGGTAILSETPEIYGAEQLLLRRAANPKVAEKLIACIKWWEHYTAMNDGSMDNNPSPGNKAGGLTTILEKSLGAAAKGGSTPLTAFYDYAEQVTAPGFVFMDSPGYDPVSATGQIAGGAQLVVFTTGRGSAFGSKPAPTIKVATNDVLFRQMPDDMDINAGDVLSQGVSLEAKGREILERMLAVASGEKSKSEALGLGDNEFV
;
A
#
# COMPACT_ATOMS: atom_id res chain seq x y z
N LEU A 1 14.40 -5.64 -11.91
CA LEU A 1 13.62 -5.99 -13.10
C LEU A 1 13.21 -4.76 -13.92
N GLY A 2 13.55 -3.54 -13.52
CA GLY A 2 13.29 -2.31 -14.25
C GLY A 2 11.89 -1.73 -14.11
N GLY A 3 11.07 -2.27 -13.23
CA GLY A 3 9.74 -1.75 -12.92
C GLY A 3 9.77 -0.58 -11.94
N THR A 4 8.59 0.06 -11.76
CA THR A 4 8.37 1.09 -10.76
C THR A 4 7.38 0.57 -9.71
N ALA A 5 7.69 0.80 -8.43
CA ALA A 5 6.82 0.49 -7.31
C ALA A 5 6.40 1.78 -6.61
N ILE A 6 5.10 2.01 -6.49
CA ILE A 6 4.52 3.16 -5.80
C ILE A 6 4.08 2.71 -4.41
N LEU A 7 4.57 3.37 -3.36
CA LEU A 7 3.97 3.35 -2.04
C LEU A 7 3.18 4.64 -1.86
N SER A 8 2.03 4.57 -1.20
CA SER A 8 1.13 5.70 -1.01
C SER A 8 0.60 5.74 0.42
N GLU A 9 -0.35 6.64 0.70
CA GLU A 9 -1.02 6.82 1.99
C GLU A 9 -0.13 7.52 3.03
N THR A 10 0.07 8.82 2.84
CA THR A 10 0.93 9.63 3.73
C THR A 10 0.57 9.53 5.20
N PRO A 11 -0.72 9.56 5.62
CA PRO A 11 -1.07 9.37 7.02
C PRO A 11 -0.69 8.00 7.59
N GLU A 12 -0.57 6.98 6.74
CA GLU A 12 -0.26 5.61 7.17
C GLU A 12 1.23 5.40 7.51
N ILE A 13 2.11 6.30 7.08
CA ILE A 13 3.54 6.25 7.42
C ILE A 13 3.92 7.23 8.54
N TYR A 14 2.95 7.96 9.11
CA TYR A 14 3.19 8.99 10.10
C TYR A 14 3.89 8.43 11.35
N GLY A 15 4.98 9.08 11.76
CA GLY A 15 5.86 8.63 12.84
C GLY A 15 6.95 7.64 12.39
N ALA A 16 6.82 7.00 11.22
CA ALA A 16 7.81 6.10 10.63
C ALA A 16 8.45 6.67 9.35
N GLU A 17 8.13 7.90 8.97
CA GLU A 17 8.64 8.58 7.77
C GLU A 17 10.17 8.61 7.69
N GLN A 18 10.85 8.61 8.82
CA GLN A 18 12.31 8.56 8.88
C GLN A 18 12.91 7.34 8.17
N LEU A 19 12.18 6.21 8.13
CA LEU A 19 12.63 5.03 7.41
C LEU A 19 12.70 5.27 5.90
N LEU A 20 11.84 6.13 5.37
CA LEU A 20 11.84 6.54 3.97
C LEU A 20 12.83 7.69 3.73
N LEU A 21 12.89 8.67 4.62
CA LEU A 21 13.80 9.82 4.52
C LEU A 21 15.26 9.40 4.44
N ARG A 22 15.68 8.41 5.25
CA ARG A 22 17.05 7.86 5.22
C ARG A 22 17.43 7.21 3.88
N ARG A 23 16.44 6.89 3.07
CA ARG A 23 16.59 6.23 1.78
C ARG A 23 16.33 7.17 0.60
N ALA A 24 16.01 8.44 0.85
CA ALA A 24 15.79 9.42 -0.19
C ALA A 24 17.04 9.55 -1.08
N ALA A 25 16.85 9.41 -2.39
CA ALA A 25 17.94 9.44 -3.36
C ALA A 25 18.65 10.81 -3.44
N ASN A 26 17.96 11.86 -3.04
CA ASN A 26 18.51 13.21 -2.97
C ASN A 26 17.72 14.09 -1.98
N PRO A 27 18.26 15.25 -1.58
CA PRO A 27 17.61 16.15 -0.61
C PRO A 27 16.20 16.61 -1.03
N LYS A 28 15.95 16.84 -2.33
CA LYS A 28 14.64 17.32 -2.81
C LYS A 28 13.52 16.31 -2.55
N VAL A 29 13.80 15.01 -2.68
CA VAL A 29 12.84 13.95 -2.37
C VAL A 29 12.50 13.96 -0.88
N ALA A 30 13.51 14.11 -0.01
CA ALA A 30 13.31 14.19 1.43
C ALA A 30 12.50 15.44 1.82
N GLU A 31 12.84 16.61 1.24
CA GLU A 31 12.15 17.87 1.47
C GLU A 31 10.67 17.81 1.08
N LYS A 32 10.34 17.21 -0.08
CA LYS A 32 8.95 17.01 -0.52
C LYS A 32 8.17 16.13 0.47
N LEU A 33 8.74 15.02 0.91
CA LEU A 33 8.09 14.15 1.89
C LEU A 33 7.85 14.86 3.22
N ILE A 34 8.84 15.60 3.74
CA ILE A 34 8.70 16.39 4.97
C ILE A 34 7.62 17.47 4.80
N ALA A 35 7.62 18.18 3.68
CA ALA A 35 6.62 19.21 3.41
C ALA A 35 5.21 18.63 3.37
N CYS A 36 5.04 17.46 2.77
CA CYS A 36 3.76 16.74 2.71
C CYS A 36 3.28 16.32 4.12
N ILE A 37 4.16 15.75 4.95
CA ILE A 37 3.81 15.41 6.35
C ILE A 37 3.34 16.65 7.13
N LYS A 38 4.05 17.76 7.01
CA LYS A 38 3.65 19.02 7.65
C LYS A 38 2.32 19.56 7.13
N TRP A 39 2.05 19.38 5.85
CA TRP A 39 0.75 19.74 5.28
C TRP A 39 -0.37 18.91 5.91
N TRP A 40 -0.21 17.60 6.04
CA TRP A 40 -1.18 16.72 6.69
C TRP A 40 -1.39 17.06 8.17
N GLU A 41 -0.33 17.36 8.91
CA GLU A 41 -0.43 17.83 10.32
C GLU A 41 -1.28 19.11 10.41
N HIS A 42 -1.01 20.07 9.52
CA HIS A 42 -1.78 21.31 9.48
C HIS A 42 -3.24 21.09 9.06
N TYR A 43 -3.46 20.28 8.01
CA TYR A 43 -4.79 19.95 7.50
C TYR A 43 -5.66 19.26 8.56
N THR A 44 -5.14 18.28 9.25
CA THR A 44 -5.87 17.59 10.31
C THR A 44 -6.18 18.52 11.48
N ALA A 45 -5.23 19.37 11.89
CA ALA A 45 -5.44 20.35 12.96
C ALA A 45 -6.51 21.39 12.61
N MET A 46 -6.58 21.86 11.36
CA MET A 46 -7.64 22.78 10.90
C MET A 46 -9.04 22.18 10.93
N ASN A 47 -9.14 20.85 10.90
CA ASN A 47 -10.41 20.12 10.92
C ASN A 47 -10.68 19.45 12.27
N ASP A 48 -10.12 19.97 13.36
CA ASP A 48 -10.25 19.44 14.73
C ASP A 48 -9.86 17.94 14.84
N GLY A 49 -9.00 17.48 13.92
CA GLY A 49 -8.48 16.12 13.84
C GLY A 49 -7.04 16.02 14.31
N SER A 50 -6.52 14.82 14.25
CA SER A 50 -5.14 14.52 14.61
C SER A 50 -4.63 13.38 13.75
N MET A 51 -3.33 13.39 13.44
CA MET A 51 -2.66 12.28 12.74
C MET A 51 -2.69 10.98 13.57
N ASP A 52 -2.88 11.06 14.88
CA ASP A 52 -3.01 9.89 15.77
C ASP A 52 -4.41 9.24 15.77
N ASN A 53 -5.32 9.68 14.91
CA ASN A 53 -6.67 9.11 14.79
C ASN A 53 -6.69 7.71 14.14
N ASN A 54 -5.56 7.25 13.66
CA ASN A 54 -5.30 5.91 13.18
C ASN A 54 -4.42 5.16 14.22
N PRO A 55 -4.57 3.87 14.48
CA PRO A 55 -5.46 2.92 13.80
C PRO A 55 -6.93 3.01 14.22
N SER A 56 -7.81 2.56 13.30
CA SER A 56 -9.26 2.49 13.55
C SER A 56 -9.60 1.56 14.72
N PRO A 57 -10.79 1.71 15.34
CA PRO A 57 -11.21 0.82 16.42
C PRO A 57 -11.11 -0.67 16.10
N GLY A 58 -11.41 -1.05 14.86
CA GLY A 58 -11.29 -2.44 14.42
C GLY A 58 -9.84 -2.92 14.29
N ASN A 59 -8.90 -2.06 13.93
CA ASN A 59 -7.48 -2.40 13.93
C ASN A 59 -6.95 -2.54 15.36
N LYS A 60 -7.42 -1.70 16.30
CA LYS A 60 -7.10 -1.81 17.72
C LYS A 60 -7.63 -3.12 18.31
N ALA A 61 -8.86 -3.50 17.98
CA ALA A 61 -9.43 -4.79 18.39
C ALA A 61 -8.63 -5.99 17.80
N GLY A 62 -8.00 -5.81 16.65
CA GLY A 62 -7.09 -6.78 16.03
C GLY A 62 -5.67 -6.81 16.61
N GLY A 63 -5.37 -5.98 17.64
CA GLY A 63 -4.10 -6.01 18.36
C GLY A 63 -3.15 -4.84 18.10
N LEU A 64 -3.46 -3.93 17.17
CA LEU A 64 -2.65 -2.71 16.95
C LEU A 64 -2.85 -1.71 18.08
N THR A 65 -1.77 -1.21 18.67
CA THR A 65 -1.81 -0.35 19.85
C THR A 65 -1.71 1.13 19.51
N THR A 66 -0.81 1.48 18.59
CA THR A 66 -0.47 2.86 18.24
C THR A 66 -0.37 3.05 16.72
N ILE A 67 -0.44 4.33 16.28
CA ILE A 67 -0.16 4.71 14.90
C ILE A 67 1.24 4.29 14.47
N LEU A 68 2.23 4.41 15.32
CA LEU A 68 3.62 4.05 15.01
C LEU A 68 3.74 2.57 14.63
N GLU A 69 3.08 1.68 15.35
CA GLU A 69 3.09 0.24 15.05
C GLU A 69 2.52 -0.04 13.66
N LYS A 70 1.41 0.61 13.30
CA LYS A 70 0.83 0.53 11.96
C LYS A 70 1.76 1.12 10.90
N SER A 71 2.35 2.29 11.18
CA SER A 71 3.21 3.02 10.26
C SER A 71 4.52 2.30 9.96
N LEU A 72 5.09 1.60 10.94
CA LEU A 72 6.27 0.75 10.72
C LEU A 72 5.97 -0.35 9.68
N GLY A 73 4.81 -1.00 9.80
CA GLY A 73 4.35 -2.01 8.84
C GLY A 73 4.10 -1.42 7.46
N ALA A 74 3.48 -0.24 7.38
CA ALA A 74 3.25 0.45 6.12
C ALA A 74 4.55 0.86 5.42
N ALA A 75 5.49 1.49 6.14
CA ALA A 75 6.79 1.88 5.60
C ALA A 75 7.63 0.67 5.14
N ALA A 76 7.49 -0.49 5.81
CA ALA A 76 8.19 -1.73 5.45
C ALA A 76 7.77 -2.27 4.08
N LYS A 77 6.55 -1.99 3.60
CA LYS A 77 6.10 -2.36 2.25
C LYS A 77 7.00 -1.77 1.15
N GLY A 78 7.63 -0.63 1.41
CA GLY A 78 8.58 0.02 0.49
C GLY A 78 9.93 -0.71 0.34
N GLY A 79 10.12 -1.86 1.01
CA GLY A 79 11.38 -2.63 0.95
C GLY A 79 12.59 -1.84 1.43
N SER A 80 13.76 -2.07 0.80
CA SER A 80 15.05 -1.48 1.21
C SER A 80 15.75 -0.63 0.14
N THR A 81 15.17 -0.52 -1.06
CA THR A 81 15.76 0.25 -2.15
C THR A 81 15.64 1.77 -1.93
N PRO A 82 16.48 2.61 -2.57
CA PRO A 82 16.36 4.05 -2.48
C PRO A 82 14.97 4.56 -2.88
N LEU A 83 14.46 5.56 -2.16
CA LEU A 83 13.28 6.33 -2.56
C LEU A 83 13.71 7.33 -3.64
N THR A 84 13.37 7.04 -4.90
CA THR A 84 13.89 7.78 -6.06
C THR A 84 13.13 9.07 -6.33
N ALA A 85 11.82 9.12 -6.03
CA ALA A 85 11.00 10.31 -6.21
C ALA A 85 9.82 10.35 -5.24
N PHE A 86 9.28 11.55 -5.07
CA PHE A 86 8.02 11.84 -4.38
C PHE A 86 7.10 12.56 -5.35
N TYR A 87 5.85 12.10 -5.43
CA TYR A 87 4.81 12.63 -6.30
C TYR A 87 3.63 13.16 -5.49
N ASP A 88 3.01 14.21 -5.97
CA ASP A 88 1.73 14.67 -5.47
C ASP A 88 0.61 13.70 -5.87
N TYR A 89 -0.56 13.82 -5.26
CA TYR A 89 -1.71 12.95 -5.55
C TYR A 89 -2.05 12.94 -7.05
N ALA A 90 -2.12 11.75 -7.64
CA ALA A 90 -2.42 11.53 -9.05
C ALA A 90 -1.42 12.15 -10.06
N GLU A 91 -0.29 12.68 -9.59
CA GLU A 91 0.77 13.16 -10.48
C GLU A 91 1.35 12.00 -11.31
N GLN A 92 1.61 12.24 -12.60
CA GLN A 92 2.15 11.20 -13.48
C GLN A 92 3.54 10.73 -13.01
N VAL A 93 3.64 9.44 -12.71
CA VAL A 93 4.89 8.81 -12.27
C VAL A 93 5.78 8.54 -13.48
N THR A 94 6.97 9.15 -13.47
CA THR A 94 7.95 9.04 -14.56
C THR A 94 9.29 8.47 -14.12
N ALA A 95 9.62 8.54 -12.82
CA ALA A 95 10.86 7.99 -12.30
C ALA A 95 10.77 6.46 -12.14
N PRO A 96 11.82 5.71 -12.52
CA PRO A 96 11.90 4.27 -12.26
C PRO A 96 12.26 4.00 -10.79
N GLY A 97 11.98 2.78 -10.35
CA GLY A 97 12.36 2.28 -9.03
C GLY A 97 11.28 2.47 -7.97
N PHE A 98 11.68 2.65 -6.72
CA PHE A 98 10.74 2.88 -5.63
C PHE A 98 10.40 4.35 -5.48
N VAL A 99 9.13 4.69 -5.53
CA VAL A 99 8.61 6.06 -5.42
C VAL A 99 7.51 6.12 -4.36
N PHE A 100 7.28 7.31 -3.81
CA PHE A 100 6.16 7.59 -2.92
C PHE A 100 5.20 8.59 -3.59
N MET A 101 3.90 8.33 -3.48
CA MET A 101 2.85 9.24 -3.93
C MET A 101 2.00 9.68 -2.74
N ASP A 102 1.76 10.97 -2.59
CA ASP A 102 0.82 11.47 -1.58
C ASP A 102 -0.60 10.94 -1.85
N SER A 103 -1.26 10.53 -0.80
CA SER A 103 -2.71 10.26 -0.78
C SER A 103 -3.22 10.20 0.65
N PRO A 104 -4.54 10.36 0.88
CA PRO A 104 -5.13 10.00 2.17
C PRO A 104 -5.01 8.50 2.43
N GLY A 105 -5.13 8.10 3.70
CA GLY A 105 -5.19 6.69 4.13
C GLY A 105 -6.59 6.11 3.95
N TYR A 106 -7.07 6.07 2.71
CA TYR A 106 -8.37 5.53 2.33
C TYR A 106 -8.25 4.78 1.01
N ASP A 107 -8.47 3.47 1.05
CA ASP A 107 -8.14 2.54 -0.03
C ASP A 107 -8.61 2.99 -1.43
N PRO A 108 -9.91 3.33 -1.67
CA PRO A 108 -10.35 3.72 -3.00
C PRO A 108 -9.69 4.99 -3.52
N VAL A 109 -9.56 6.02 -2.67
CA VAL A 109 -8.91 7.29 -3.05
C VAL A 109 -7.44 7.07 -3.35
N SER A 110 -6.74 6.33 -2.47
CA SER A 110 -5.31 6.03 -2.66
C SER A 110 -5.07 5.28 -3.97
N ALA A 111 -5.83 4.22 -4.23
CA ALA A 111 -5.70 3.44 -5.46
C ALA A 111 -6.05 4.27 -6.70
N THR A 112 -7.11 5.11 -6.65
CA THR A 112 -7.46 6.03 -7.74
C THR A 112 -6.29 6.95 -8.09
N GLY A 113 -5.64 7.56 -7.09
CA GLY A 113 -4.49 8.43 -7.31
C GLY A 113 -3.31 7.68 -7.95
N GLN A 114 -3.00 6.49 -7.45
CA GLN A 114 -1.92 5.65 -8.00
C GLN A 114 -2.18 5.26 -9.46
N ILE A 115 -3.42 4.86 -9.78
CA ILE A 115 -3.81 4.46 -11.13
C ILE A 115 -3.80 5.67 -12.07
N ALA A 116 -4.33 6.81 -11.64
CA ALA A 116 -4.24 8.06 -12.39
C ALA A 116 -2.79 8.50 -12.64
N GLY A 117 -1.90 8.26 -11.66
CA GLY A 117 -0.46 8.46 -11.78
C GLY A 117 0.26 7.46 -12.69
N GLY A 118 -0.43 6.43 -13.18
CA GLY A 118 0.10 5.47 -14.16
C GLY A 118 0.33 4.05 -13.62
N ALA A 119 -0.14 3.71 -12.42
CA ALA A 119 -0.06 2.34 -11.93
C ALA A 119 -0.93 1.40 -12.79
N GLN A 120 -0.35 0.31 -13.25
CA GLN A 120 -0.99 -0.67 -14.13
C GLN A 120 -1.46 -1.92 -13.37
N LEU A 121 -1.11 -2.04 -12.10
CA LEU A 121 -1.45 -3.14 -11.22
C LEU A 121 -1.38 -2.67 -9.77
N VAL A 122 -2.32 -3.11 -8.95
CA VAL A 122 -2.35 -2.85 -7.50
C VAL A 122 -2.07 -4.14 -6.75
N VAL A 123 -1.15 -4.09 -5.79
CA VAL A 123 -0.92 -5.16 -4.81
C VAL A 123 -1.43 -4.68 -3.46
N PHE A 124 -2.56 -5.22 -3.04
CA PHE A 124 -3.26 -4.79 -1.85
C PHE A 124 -3.06 -5.78 -0.69
N THR A 125 -2.39 -5.34 0.35
CA THR A 125 -2.15 -6.17 1.55
C THR A 125 -3.15 -5.84 2.63
N THR A 126 -3.77 -6.86 3.24
CA THR A 126 -4.78 -6.66 4.28
C THR A 126 -4.71 -7.71 5.37
N GLY A 127 -4.95 -7.31 6.61
CA GLY A 127 -5.05 -8.22 7.77
C GLY A 127 -6.49 -8.55 8.16
N ARG A 128 -7.47 -7.78 7.67
CA ARG A 128 -8.89 -7.92 8.02
C ARG A 128 -9.78 -8.33 6.86
N GLY A 129 -9.27 -8.25 5.65
CA GLY A 129 -10.00 -8.49 4.43
C GLY A 129 -10.49 -7.21 3.76
N SER A 130 -10.70 -7.31 2.46
CA SER A 130 -11.26 -6.25 1.63
C SER A 130 -11.89 -6.87 0.39
N ALA A 131 -13.09 -6.38 0.02
CA ALA A 131 -13.70 -6.65 -1.26
C ALA A 131 -13.20 -5.68 -2.36
N PHE A 132 -12.22 -4.81 -2.04
CA PHE A 132 -11.69 -3.82 -2.96
C PHE A 132 -11.20 -4.48 -4.26
N GLY A 133 -11.50 -3.85 -5.36
CA GLY A 133 -11.01 -4.13 -6.71
C GLY A 133 -10.99 -2.85 -7.51
N SER A 134 -10.35 -2.87 -8.67
CA SER A 134 -10.31 -1.73 -9.58
C SER A 134 -10.36 -2.22 -11.02
N LYS A 135 -11.29 -1.71 -11.83
CA LYS A 135 -11.42 -2.12 -13.24
C LYS A 135 -10.30 -1.62 -14.13
N PRO A 136 -9.81 -0.37 -13.99
CA PRO A 136 -8.73 0.11 -14.87
C PRO A 136 -7.36 -0.52 -14.60
N ALA A 137 -7.15 -1.05 -13.40
CA ALA A 137 -5.91 -1.75 -13.05
C ALA A 137 -6.22 -2.95 -12.17
N PRO A 138 -5.80 -4.17 -12.55
CA PRO A 138 -6.07 -5.36 -11.76
C PRO A 138 -5.54 -5.22 -10.34
N THR A 139 -6.31 -5.75 -9.38
CA THR A 139 -5.94 -5.76 -7.96
C THR A 139 -5.66 -7.17 -7.48
N ILE A 140 -4.44 -7.43 -7.04
CA ILE A 140 -4.03 -8.67 -6.36
C ILE A 140 -4.14 -8.44 -4.86
N LYS A 141 -4.93 -9.25 -4.16
CA LYS A 141 -5.12 -9.15 -2.71
C LYS A 141 -4.29 -10.19 -1.97
N VAL A 142 -3.49 -9.70 -1.00
CA VAL A 142 -2.60 -10.51 -0.17
C VAL A 142 -3.11 -10.51 1.26
N ALA A 143 -3.55 -11.67 1.75
CA ALA A 143 -3.90 -11.85 3.15
C ALA A 143 -2.63 -11.94 3.99
N THR A 144 -2.52 -11.15 5.05
CA THR A 144 -1.34 -11.14 5.94
C THR A 144 -1.40 -12.17 7.05
N ASN A 145 -2.48 -12.96 7.13
CA ASN A 145 -2.63 -14.06 8.07
C ASN A 145 -3.53 -15.18 7.52
N ASP A 146 -3.32 -16.40 8.01
CA ASP A 146 -4.05 -17.60 7.58
C ASP A 146 -5.53 -17.57 7.89
N VAL A 147 -5.92 -16.90 8.98
CA VAL A 147 -7.34 -16.83 9.39
C VAL A 147 -8.12 -16.10 8.32
N LEU A 148 -7.63 -14.92 7.91
CA LEU A 148 -8.23 -14.14 6.83
C LEU A 148 -8.29 -14.94 5.53
N PHE A 149 -7.16 -15.55 5.14
CA PHE A 149 -7.11 -16.30 3.88
C PHE A 149 -8.15 -17.43 3.82
N ARG A 150 -8.36 -18.12 4.96
CA ARG A 150 -9.40 -19.15 5.06
C ARG A 150 -10.82 -18.61 5.12
N GLN A 151 -11.02 -17.41 5.67
CA GLN A 151 -12.34 -16.78 5.78
C GLN A 151 -12.81 -16.14 4.48
N MET A 152 -11.89 -15.65 3.66
CA MET A 152 -12.17 -14.98 2.40
C MET A 152 -11.40 -15.61 1.22
N PRO A 153 -11.59 -16.91 0.97
CA PRO A 153 -10.83 -17.64 -0.04
C PRO A 153 -11.11 -17.15 -1.46
N ASP A 154 -12.30 -16.61 -1.71
CA ASP A 154 -12.69 -16.10 -3.02
C ASP A 154 -12.15 -14.69 -3.29
N ASP A 155 -11.77 -13.96 -2.24
CA ASP A 155 -11.26 -12.59 -2.36
C ASP A 155 -9.73 -12.51 -2.35
N MET A 156 -9.05 -13.35 -1.55
CA MET A 156 -7.61 -13.27 -1.33
C MET A 156 -6.84 -14.12 -2.35
N ASP A 157 -6.01 -13.48 -3.17
CA ASP A 157 -5.19 -14.16 -4.18
C ASP A 157 -4.04 -14.96 -3.55
N ILE A 158 -3.40 -14.39 -2.51
CA ILE A 158 -2.18 -14.94 -1.90
C ILE A 158 -2.33 -14.97 -0.38
N ASN A 159 -1.84 -16.06 0.24
CA ASN A 159 -1.67 -16.16 1.67
C ASN A 159 -0.23 -15.83 2.07
N ALA A 160 -0.01 -14.73 2.78
CA ALA A 160 1.29 -14.41 3.38
C ALA A 160 1.36 -14.77 4.88
N GLY A 161 0.27 -15.28 5.47
CA GLY A 161 0.23 -15.78 6.84
C GLY A 161 1.14 -17.00 7.06
N ASP A 162 1.36 -17.79 6.01
CA ASP A 162 2.21 -18.99 6.02
C ASP A 162 3.69 -18.69 6.29
N VAL A 163 4.14 -17.46 6.10
CA VAL A 163 5.47 -16.99 6.54
C VAL A 163 5.64 -17.23 8.05
N LEU A 164 4.60 -16.93 8.84
CA LEU A 164 4.64 -17.11 10.31
C LEU A 164 4.23 -18.52 10.73
N SER A 165 3.19 -19.08 10.10
CA SER A 165 2.59 -20.34 10.55
C SER A 165 3.31 -21.59 10.04
N GLN A 166 3.99 -21.49 8.89
CA GLN A 166 4.65 -22.62 8.23
C GLN A 166 6.15 -22.40 7.99
N GLY A 167 6.68 -21.22 8.36
CA GLY A 167 8.08 -20.88 8.18
C GLY A 167 8.50 -20.66 6.72
N VAL A 168 7.57 -20.30 5.84
CA VAL A 168 7.89 -19.91 4.46
C VAL A 168 8.83 -18.71 4.49
N SER A 169 9.94 -18.74 3.75
CA SER A 169 10.88 -17.61 3.76
C SER A 169 10.29 -16.37 3.09
N LEU A 170 10.74 -15.19 3.51
CA LEU A 170 10.31 -13.92 2.92
C LEU A 170 10.66 -13.86 1.42
N GLU A 171 11.80 -14.43 1.03
CA GLU A 171 12.24 -14.50 -0.36
C GLU A 171 11.31 -15.38 -1.21
N ALA A 172 10.89 -16.52 -0.68
CA ALA A 172 9.96 -17.42 -1.36
C ALA A 172 8.59 -16.75 -1.53
N LYS A 173 8.08 -16.09 -0.47
CA LYS A 173 6.82 -15.36 -0.53
C LYS A 173 6.90 -14.15 -1.47
N GLY A 174 7.99 -13.41 -1.45
CA GLY A 174 8.22 -12.30 -2.38
C GLY A 174 8.26 -12.76 -3.83
N ARG A 175 8.84 -13.94 -4.10
CA ARG A 175 8.84 -14.56 -5.43
C ARG A 175 7.42 -14.94 -5.87
N GLU A 176 6.65 -15.59 -5.00
CA GLU A 176 5.24 -15.94 -5.27
C GLU A 176 4.40 -14.71 -5.63
N ILE A 177 4.55 -13.62 -4.85
CA ILE A 177 3.86 -12.35 -5.15
C ILE A 177 4.29 -11.82 -6.53
N LEU A 178 5.58 -11.81 -6.83
CA LEU A 178 6.09 -11.34 -8.12
C LEU A 178 5.59 -12.21 -9.28
N GLU A 179 5.60 -13.53 -9.14
CA GLU A 179 5.08 -14.46 -10.15
C GLU A 179 3.60 -14.22 -10.41
N ARG A 180 2.81 -14.00 -9.35
CA ARG A 180 1.39 -13.64 -9.46
C ARG A 180 1.21 -12.29 -10.18
N MET A 181 2.02 -11.29 -9.85
CA MET A 181 2.01 -10.00 -10.55
C MET A 181 2.27 -10.17 -12.06
N LEU A 182 3.28 -10.96 -12.43
CA LEU A 182 3.62 -11.22 -13.83
C LEU A 182 2.50 -12.00 -14.56
N ALA A 183 1.88 -12.97 -13.90
CA ALA A 183 0.76 -13.73 -14.45
C ALA A 183 -0.45 -12.81 -14.73
N VAL A 184 -0.81 -11.97 -13.77
CA VAL A 184 -1.92 -11.02 -13.92
C VAL A 184 -1.60 -9.97 -14.98
N ALA A 185 -0.39 -9.42 -15.00
CA ALA A 185 0.07 -8.50 -16.05
C ALA A 185 0.10 -9.15 -17.45
N SER A 186 0.14 -10.47 -17.51
CA SER A 186 0.10 -11.25 -18.76
C SER A 186 -1.32 -11.70 -19.17
N GLY A 187 -2.35 -11.27 -18.43
CA GLY A 187 -3.76 -11.50 -18.76
C GLY A 187 -4.46 -12.59 -17.92
N GLU A 188 -3.80 -13.18 -16.94
CA GLU A 188 -4.51 -14.01 -15.95
C GLU A 188 -5.35 -13.12 -15.02
N LYS A 189 -6.60 -13.48 -14.79
CA LYS A 189 -7.47 -12.68 -13.93
C LYS A 189 -7.08 -12.82 -12.45
N SER A 190 -7.02 -11.68 -11.75
CA SER A 190 -7.08 -11.67 -10.29
C SER A 190 -8.46 -12.14 -9.79
N LYS A 191 -8.57 -12.46 -8.52
CA LYS A 191 -9.86 -12.82 -7.92
C LYS A 191 -10.84 -11.65 -7.96
N SER A 192 -10.39 -10.42 -7.76
CA SER A 192 -11.21 -9.22 -7.90
C SER A 192 -11.82 -9.10 -9.29
N GLU A 193 -11.04 -9.34 -10.35
CA GLU A 193 -11.52 -9.32 -11.72
C GLU A 193 -12.47 -10.49 -12.02
N ALA A 194 -12.19 -11.68 -11.48
CA ALA A 194 -13.04 -12.85 -11.66
C ALA A 194 -14.43 -12.65 -11.00
N LEU A 195 -14.49 -11.93 -9.89
CA LEU A 195 -15.72 -11.55 -9.20
C LEU A 195 -16.41 -10.33 -9.81
N GLY A 196 -15.80 -9.65 -10.77
CA GLY A 196 -16.34 -8.44 -11.40
C GLY A 196 -16.37 -7.23 -10.46
N LEU A 197 -15.45 -7.16 -9.49
CA LEU A 197 -15.33 -6.04 -8.56
C LEU A 197 -14.66 -4.84 -9.22
N GLY A 198 -14.95 -3.62 -8.71
CA GLY A 198 -14.22 -2.41 -9.08
C GLY A 198 -14.99 -1.38 -9.92
N ASP A 199 -16.31 -1.57 -10.12
CA ASP A 199 -17.13 -0.62 -10.88
C ASP A 199 -17.39 0.70 -10.14
N ASN A 200 -17.42 0.67 -8.81
CA ASN A 200 -17.81 1.80 -7.96
C ASN A 200 -16.70 2.27 -7.03
N GLU A 201 -15.45 1.88 -7.29
CA GLU A 201 -14.34 2.12 -6.38
C GLU A 201 -13.55 3.40 -6.72
N PHE A 202 -13.96 4.13 -7.78
CA PHE A 202 -13.35 5.39 -8.15
C PHE A 202 -14.02 6.58 -7.43
N VAL A 203 -13.20 7.41 -6.81
CA VAL A 203 -13.58 8.66 -6.12
C VAL A 203 -12.65 9.79 -6.52
#